data_ce1c953301a62c89a9c5306aec9af121
#
_entry.id   ce1c953301a62c89a9c5306aec9af121
#
_cell.length_a   1.000
_cell.length_b   1.000
_cell.length_c   1.000
_cell.angle_alpha   90.00
_cell.angle_beta   90.00
_cell.angle_gamma   90.00
#
_symmetry.space_group_name_H-M   'P 1'
#
loop_
_entity.id
_entity.type
_entity.pdbx_description
1 polymer ?
#
loop_
_entity_poly.entity_id
_entity_poly.type
_entity_poly.pdbx_seq_one_letter_code
_entity_poly.pdbx_strand_id
1 'polypeptide(L)'
;MPLVVPRKVTYLAKAEYFNSPGLKGFIQKLTFIALGQVPVDRGGGRRSEAALLTGLRILAEGDCLGIYPEGTRSPDGRLYKGRTGIARLAMESGAPVIPVAMFNTNEIQPTGKLLPKIRRVRMQFGEPMYFTGDSSDMNTLRDVTDEIMRKIQSMSGQEYVDIYATKRKSEIAEEE
;
A
#
# COMPACT_ATOMS: atom_id res chain seq x y z
N MET A 1 5.28 1.83 -10.95
CA MET A 1 3.98 2.53 -11.14
C MET A 1 4.15 3.88 -11.84
N PRO A 2 4.94 4.86 -11.36
CA PRO A 2 5.00 6.18 -12.02
C PRO A 2 5.39 6.17 -13.50
N LEU A 3 6.13 5.16 -13.95
CA LEU A 3 6.57 5.04 -15.36
C LEU A 3 5.54 4.41 -16.30
N VAL A 4 4.46 3.84 -15.79
CA VAL A 4 3.48 3.07 -16.57
C VAL A 4 2.10 3.74 -16.57
N VAL A 5 1.79 4.47 -15.51
CA VAL A 5 0.53 5.19 -15.36
C VAL A 5 0.71 6.61 -15.89
N PRO A 6 -0.13 7.10 -16.84
CA PRO A 6 0.01 8.44 -17.44
C PRO A 6 -0.36 9.59 -16.47
N ARG A 7 -0.70 9.28 -15.24
CA ARG A 7 -1.02 10.22 -14.16
C ARG A 7 -0.07 10.06 -13.00
N LYS A 8 0.16 11.14 -12.26
CA LYS A 8 0.92 11.09 -11.00
C LYS A 8 0.20 10.18 -10.01
N VAL A 9 0.90 9.17 -9.51
CA VAL A 9 0.43 8.31 -8.41
C VAL A 9 1.14 8.72 -7.14
N THR A 10 0.41 9.23 -6.19
CA THR A 10 0.90 9.65 -4.88
C THR A 10 0.88 8.46 -3.91
N TYR A 11 1.96 8.24 -3.18
CA TYR A 11 2.06 7.19 -2.16
C TYR A 11 2.25 7.81 -0.79
N LEU A 12 1.61 7.21 0.22
CA LEU A 12 1.88 7.54 1.61
C LEU A 12 3.14 6.79 2.06
N ALA A 13 4.16 7.50 2.49
CA ALA A 13 5.42 6.94 2.96
C ALA A 13 5.66 7.26 4.45
N LYS A 14 6.43 6.45 5.16
CA LYS A 14 6.76 6.72 6.57
C LYS A 14 7.47 8.05 6.73
N ALA A 15 6.99 8.89 7.64
CA ALA A 15 7.58 10.20 7.95
C ALA A 15 9.08 10.11 8.34
N GLU A 16 9.49 9.00 8.94
CA GLU A 16 10.89 8.73 9.31
C GLU A 16 11.86 8.84 8.13
N TYR A 17 11.43 8.49 6.91
CA TYR A 17 12.25 8.60 5.71
C TYR A 17 12.51 10.05 5.26
N PHE A 18 11.73 11.00 5.76
CA PHE A 18 11.84 12.43 5.44
C PHE A 18 12.60 13.21 6.50
N ASN A 19 12.85 12.62 7.67
CA ASN A 19 13.44 13.26 8.84
C ASN A 19 14.88 12.78 9.11
N SER A 20 15.51 12.08 8.17
CA SER A 20 16.91 11.65 8.33
C SER A 20 17.84 12.87 8.34
N PRO A 21 18.77 13.00 9.31
CA PRO A 21 19.68 14.14 9.40
C PRO A 21 20.76 14.11 8.32
N GLY A 22 21.31 15.31 8.02
CA GLY A 22 22.45 15.49 7.13
C GLY A 22 22.11 15.48 5.63
N LEU A 23 23.15 15.65 4.79
CA LEU A 23 23.03 15.79 3.33
C LEU A 23 22.37 14.56 2.67
N LYS A 24 22.65 13.36 3.17
CA LYS A 24 22.00 12.13 2.70
C LYS A 24 20.49 12.16 2.94
N GLY A 25 20.06 12.61 4.12
CA GLY A 25 18.64 12.75 4.45
C GLY A 25 17.94 13.80 3.58
N PHE A 26 18.62 14.91 3.29
CA PHE A 26 18.09 15.93 2.39
C PHE A 26 17.89 15.41 0.96
N ILE A 27 18.90 14.72 0.39
CA ILE A 27 18.78 14.09 -0.94
C ILE A 27 17.66 13.05 -0.96
N GLN A 28 17.58 12.21 0.07
CA GLN A 28 16.51 11.21 0.22
C GLN A 28 15.13 11.85 0.25
N LYS A 29 14.96 12.93 1.04
CA LYS A 29 13.71 13.70 1.10
C LYS A 29 13.31 14.26 -0.27
N LEU A 30 14.23 14.88 -0.99
CA LEU A 30 13.98 15.40 -2.35
C LEU A 30 13.58 14.28 -3.31
N THR A 31 14.24 13.12 -3.25
CA THR A 31 13.92 11.96 -4.07
C THR A 31 12.51 11.45 -3.79
N PHE A 32 12.11 11.31 -2.52
CA PHE A 32 10.76 10.88 -2.16
C PHE A 32 9.69 11.88 -2.60
N ILE A 33 9.93 13.18 -2.45
CA ILE A 33 9.02 14.23 -2.94
C ILE A 33 8.89 14.18 -4.47
N ALA A 34 10.01 14.05 -5.19
CA ALA A 34 10.03 13.95 -6.65
C ALA A 34 9.29 12.69 -7.15
N LEU A 35 9.31 11.59 -6.38
CA LEU A 35 8.57 10.37 -6.66
C LEU A 35 7.09 10.45 -6.24
N GLY A 36 6.59 11.61 -5.81
CA GLY A 36 5.19 11.80 -5.40
C GLY A 36 4.85 11.14 -4.07
N GLN A 37 5.83 10.98 -3.17
CA GLN A 37 5.56 10.40 -1.85
C GLN A 37 5.24 11.49 -0.83
N VAL A 38 4.17 11.27 -0.06
CA VAL A 38 3.74 12.17 1.02
C VAL A 38 4.05 11.52 2.37
N PRO A 39 4.76 12.24 3.26
CA PRO A 39 5.08 11.70 4.58
C PRO A 39 3.81 11.52 5.42
N VAL A 40 3.65 10.34 6.00
CA VAL A 40 2.62 10.07 7.00
C VAL A 40 3.21 9.24 8.13
N ASP A 41 2.74 9.47 9.32
CA ASP A 41 3.06 8.63 10.46
C ASP A 41 2.13 7.40 10.45
N ARG A 42 2.70 6.19 10.45
CA ARG A 42 1.98 4.92 10.36
C ARG A 42 1.86 4.18 11.70
N GLY A 43 2.02 4.86 12.81
CA GLY A 43 1.71 4.30 14.14
C GLY A 43 0.19 4.19 14.34
N GLY A 44 -0.31 3.19 15.05
CA GLY A 44 -1.74 2.98 15.29
C GLY A 44 -2.50 4.17 15.90
N GLY A 45 -3.82 4.09 15.95
CA GLY A 45 -4.69 5.12 16.55
C GLY A 45 -4.72 6.43 15.77
N ARG A 46 -4.44 7.55 16.42
CA ARG A 46 -4.47 8.92 15.82
C ARG A 46 -3.62 9.06 14.57
N ARG A 47 -2.53 8.28 14.45
CA ARG A 47 -1.62 8.30 13.30
C ARG A 47 -2.25 7.66 12.06
N SER A 48 -3.04 6.60 12.26
CA SER A 48 -3.81 5.98 11.17
C SER A 48 -4.89 6.92 10.66
N GLU A 49 -5.52 7.70 11.53
CA GLU A 49 -6.51 8.72 11.17
C GLU A 49 -5.87 9.85 10.35
N ALA A 50 -4.71 10.36 10.74
CA ALA A 50 -4.00 11.38 9.98
C ALA A 50 -3.61 10.89 8.58
N ALA A 51 -3.23 9.63 8.43
CA ALA A 51 -2.95 9.01 7.14
C ALA A 51 -4.21 8.91 6.27
N LEU A 52 -5.34 8.54 6.88
CA LEU A 52 -6.64 8.49 6.22
C LEU A 52 -7.05 9.86 5.68
N LEU A 53 -7.05 10.89 6.53
CA LEU A 53 -7.38 12.27 6.14
C LEU A 53 -6.48 12.81 5.02
N THR A 54 -5.18 12.47 5.06
CA THR A 54 -4.25 12.83 3.98
C THR A 54 -4.62 12.13 2.68
N GLY A 55 -4.98 10.86 2.74
CA GLY A 55 -5.43 10.09 1.57
C GLY A 55 -6.73 10.66 0.97
N LEU A 56 -7.71 10.97 1.80
CA LEU A 56 -8.97 11.59 1.36
C LEU A 56 -8.75 12.95 0.69
N ARG A 57 -7.85 13.78 1.22
CA ARG A 57 -7.49 15.06 0.58
C ARG A 57 -6.89 14.86 -0.80
N ILE A 58 -5.93 13.93 -0.96
CA ILE A 58 -5.32 13.61 -2.25
C ILE A 58 -6.39 13.19 -3.27
N LEU A 59 -7.33 12.35 -2.86
CA LEU A 59 -8.42 11.89 -3.72
C LEU A 59 -9.40 13.02 -4.05
N ALA A 60 -9.70 13.91 -3.11
CA ALA A 60 -10.56 15.08 -3.32
C ALA A 60 -9.93 16.11 -4.29
N GLU A 61 -8.61 16.20 -4.34
CA GLU A 61 -7.86 17.01 -5.31
C GLU A 61 -7.85 16.36 -6.73
N GLY A 62 -8.45 15.18 -6.88
CA GLY A 62 -8.51 14.44 -8.15
C GLY A 62 -7.22 13.67 -8.47
N ASP A 63 -6.28 13.57 -7.55
CA ASP A 63 -5.04 12.82 -7.72
C ASP A 63 -5.24 11.31 -7.50
N CYS A 64 -4.34 10.50 -8.06
CA CYS A 64 -4.32 9.06 -7.82
C CYS A 64 -3.55 8.73 -6.55
N LEU A 65 -4.16 7.95 -5.65
CA LEU A 65 -3.54 7.45 -4.43
C LEU A 65 -3.12 5.98 -4.60
N GLY A 66 -1.84 5.69 -4.47
CA GLY A 66 -1.31 4.32 -4.46
C GLY A 66 -1.27 3.75 -3.05
N ILE A 67 -1.88 2.59 -2.84
CA ILE A 67 -1.95 1.93 -1.55
C ILE A 67 -1.56 0.46 -1.70
N TYR A 68 -0.78 -0.02 -0.75
CA TYR A 68 -0.56 -1.44 -0.52
C TYR A 68 -1.50 -1.88 0.60
N PRO A 69 -2.56 -2.65 0.34
CA PRO A 69 -3.59 -2.94 1.33
C PRO A 69 -3.08 -3.73 2.53
N GLU A 70 -2.03 -4.53 2.37
CA GLU A 70 -1.38 -5.25 3.48
C GLU A 70 -0.66 -4.32 4.48
N GLY A 71 -0.37 -3.08 4.08
CA GLY A 71 0.32 -2.07 4.91
C GLY A 71 1.81 -2.31 5.13
N THR A 72 2.35 -3.44 4.69
CA THR A 72 3.78 -3.79 4.73
C THR A 72 4.14 -4.73 3.59
N ARG A 73 5.42 -4.92 3.34
CA ARG A 73 5.89 -5.91 2.36
C ARG A 73 5.63 -7.33 2.87
N SER A 74 5.23 -8.23 1.98
CA SER A 74 5.16 -9.66 2.29
C SER A 74 6.56 -10.20 2.68
N PRO A 75 6.67 -11.05 3.70
CA PRO A 75 7.94 -11.66 4.08
C PRO A 75 8.40 -12.76 3.11
N ASP A 76 7.48 -13.44 2.45
CA ASP A 76 7.69 -14.69 1.71
C ASP A 76 7.05 -14.71 0.30
N GLY A 77 6.46 -13.59 -0.13
CA GLY A 77 5.85 -13.46 -1.44
C GLY A 77 4.38 -13.89 -1.50
N ARG A 78 3.79 -14.39 -0.42
CA ARG A 78 2.35 -14.67 -0.32
C ARG A 78 1.56 -13.38 -0.15
N LEU A 79 0.25 -13.42 -0.41
CA LEU A 79 -0.66 -12.31 -0.22
C LEU A 79 -1.31 -12.43 1.18
N TYR A 80 -1.20 -11.39 1.97
CA TYR A 80 -1.67 -11.35 3.35
C TYR A 80 -2.92 -10.51 3.51
N LYS A 81 -3.61 -10.67 4.64
CA LYS A 81 -4.83 -9.95 5.00
C LYS A 81 -4.67 -8.44 4.85
N GLY A 82 -5.56 -7.82 4.10
CA GLY A 82 -5.61 -6.37 3.90
C GLY A 82 -6.10 -5.63 5.15
N ARG A 83 -5.64 -4.41 5.34
CA ARG A 83 -6.12 -3.50 6.37
C ARG A 83 -7.31 -2.70 5.86
N THR A 84 -8.30 -2.44 6.71
CA THR A 84 -9.57 -1.81 6.36
C THR A 84 -9.47 -0.34 5.94
N GLY A 85 -8.32 0.29 6.09
CA GLY A 85 -8.12 1.67 5.66
C GLY A 85 -8.36 1.91 4.17
N ILE A 86 -8.12 0.91 3.29
CA ILE A 86 -8.42 1.04 1.87
C ILE A 86 -9.93 1.09 1.61
N ALA A 87 -10.72 0.27 2.30
CA ALA A 87 -12.17 0.26 2.20
C ALA A 87 -12.76 1.60 2.65
N ARG A 88 -12.30 2.12 3.79
CA ARG A 88 -12.72 3.40 4.31
C ARG A 88 -12.41 4.54 3.33
N LEU A 89 -11.21 4.59 2.77
CA LEU A 89 -10.84 5.57 1.74
C LEU A 89 -11.73 5.47 0.50
N ALA A 90 -12.00 4.27 0.00
CA ALA A 90 -12.83 4.05 -1.17
C ALA A 90 -14.28 4.52 -0.94
N MET A 91 -14.87 4.16 0.20
CA MET A 91 -16.26 4.49 0.54
C MET A 91 -16.45 5.97 0.84
N GLU A 92 -15.53 6.59 1.61
CA GLU A 92 -15.64 8.01 1.98
C GLU A 92 -15.32 8.96 0.82
N SER A 93 -14.41 8.57 -0.09
CA SER A 93 -14.08 9.41 -1.24
C SER A 93 -14.98 9.17 -2.46
N GLY A 94 -15.64 8.02 -2.56
CA GLY A 94 -16.34 7.57 -3.77
C GLY A 94 -15.42 7.30 -4.96
N ALA A 95 -14.10 7.37 -4.78
CA ALA A 95 -13.14 7.14 -5.84
C ALA A 95 -13.09 5.65 -6.23
N PRO A 96 -12.96 5.32 -7.53
CA PRO A 96 -12.81 3.95 -7.97
C PRO A 96 -11.52 3.33 -7.46
N VAL A 97 -11.60 2.09 -7.00
CA VAL A 97 -10.44 1.26 -6.65
C VAL A 97 -10.02 0.45 -7.86
N ILE A 98 -8.81 0.66 -8.34
CA ILE A 98 -8.23 -0.14 -9.43
C ILE A 98 -7.27 -1.16 -8.80
N PRO A 99 -7.63 -2.45 -8.74
CA PRO A 99 -6.74 -3.47 -8.22
C PRO A 99 -5.55 -3.67 -9.18
N VAL A 100 -4.36 -3.80 -8.62
CA VAL A 100 -3.12 -3.98 -9.40
C VAL A 100 -2.35 -5.17 -8.85
N ALA A 101 -2.14 -6.19 -9.67
CA ALA A 101 -1.22 -7.28 -9.37
C ALA A 101 0.18 -6.96 -9.90
N MET A 102 1.20 -7.18 -9.06
CA MET A 102 2.60 -6.96 -9.42
C MET A 102 3.38 -8.27 -9.32
N PHE A 103 4.13 -8.60 -10.36
CA PHE A 103 4.88 -9.85 -10.47
C PHE A 103 6.38 -9.58 -10.43
N ASN A 104 7.14 -10.49 -9.83
CA ASN A 104 8.60 -10.48 -9.71
C ASN A 104 9.16 -9.32 -8.86
N THR A 105 8.34 -8.62 -8.09
CA THR A 105 8.81 -7.52 -7.23
C THR A 105 9.66 -8.00 -6.05
N ASN A 106 9.41 -9.20 -5.55
CA ASN A 106 10.18 -9.88 -4.51
C ASN A 106 11.62 -10.19 -4.95
N GLU A 107 11.84 -10.37 -6.26
CA GLU A 107 13.16 -10.66 -6.82
C GLU A 107 14.06 -9.41 -6.93
N ILE A 108 13.45 -8.20 -6.97
CA ILE A 108 14.21 -6.94 -7.07
C ILE A 108 14.99 -6.70 -5.78
N GLN A 109 14.32 -6.77 -4.65
CA GLN A 109 14.92 -6.55 -3.34
C GLN A 109 14.34 -7.54 -2.33
N PRO A 110 14.88 -8.77 -2.26
CA PRO A 110 14.49 -9.73 -1.25
C PRO A 110 14.67 -9.15 0.16
N THR A 111 13.85 -9.59 1.09
CA THR A 111 13.92 -9.16 2.49
C THR A 111 15.33 -9.38 3.04
N GLY A 112 15.89 -8.37 3.73
CA GLY A 112 17.27 -8.42 4.26
C GLY A 112 18.38 -8.00 3.30
N LYS A 113 18.13 -7.80 1.99
CA LYS A 113 19.15 -7.33 1.05
C LYS A 113 19.06 -5.82 0.81
N LEU A 114 20.23 -5.13 0.88
CA LEU A 114 20.34 -3.67 0.73
C LEU A 114 20.32 -3.23 -0.72
N LEU A 115 20.89 -3.99 -1.65
CA LEU A 115 21.02 -3.60 -3.05
C LEU A 115 19.91 -4.23 -3.90
N PRO A 116 19.17 -3.42 -4.67
CA PRO A 116 18.19 -3.93 -5.61
C PRO A 116 18.87 -4.59 -6.82
N LYS A 117 18.25 -5.66 -7.32
CA LYS A 117 18.63 -6.30 -8.58
C LYS A 117 17.79 -5.74 -9.72
N ILE A 118 18.38 -5.53 -10.89
CA ILE A 118 17.63 -5.16 -12.09
C ILE A 118 16.86 -6.39 -12.56
N ARG A 119 15.52 -6.31 -12.52
CA ARG A 119 14.60 -7.37 -12.96
C ARG A 119 13.42 -6.76 -13.71
N ARG A 120 12.82 -7.53 -14.60
CA ARG A 120 11.54 -7.14 -15.23
C ARG A 120 10.40 -7.33 -14.24
N VAL A 121 9.66 -6.26 -14.01
CA VAL A 121 8.39 -6.27 -13.27
C VAL A 121 7.26 -6.26 -14.29
N ARG A 122 6.28 -7.14 -14.09
CA ARG A 122 5.01 -7.10 -14.81
C ARG A 122 3.95 -6.54 -13.88
N MET A 123 3.08 -5.71 -14.42
CA MET A 123 1.89 -5.19 -13.74
C MET A 123 0.66 -5.57 -14.53
N GLN A 124 -0.38 -5.95 -13.82
CA GLN A 124 -1.70 -6.19 -14.38
C GLN A 124 -2.70 -5.32 -13.64
N PHE A 125 -3.45 -4.53 -14.38
CA PHE A 125 -4.51 -3.67 -13.87
C PHE A 125 -5.84 -4.39 -14.04
N GLY A 126 -6.68 -4.37 -13.01
CA GLY A 126 -8.04 -4.88 -13.07
C GLY A 126 -9.04 -3.77 -13.40
N GLU A 127 -10.30 -4.17 -13.54
CA GLU A 127 -11.41 -3.25 -13.74
C GLU A 127 -11.64 -2.38 -12.50
N PRO A 128 -12.10 -1.12 -12.68
CA PRO A 128 -12.47 -0.26 -11.56
C PRO A 128 -13.58 -0.89 -10.71
N MET A 129 -13.39 -0.85 -9.40
CA MET A 129 -14.36 -1.29 -8.40
C MET A 129 -14.90 -0.07 -7.67
N TYR A 130 -16.20 -0.01 -7.44
CA TYR A 130 -16.89 1.09 -6.74
C TYR A 130 -17.55 0.55 -5.49
N PHE A 131 -17.41 1.26 -4.39
CA PHE A 131 -17.92 0.84 -3.10
C PHE A 131 -18.74 1.97 -2.47
N THR A 132 -19.89 1.57 -1.92
CA THR A 132 -20.79 2.46 -1.18
C THR A 132 -21.20 1.76 0.12
N GLY A 133 -21.70 2.52 1.08
CA GLY A 133 -22.19 1.96 2.35
C GLY A 133 -21.73 2.78 3.54
N ASP A 134 -21.93 2.24 4.73
CA ASP A 134 -21.55 2.89 5.98
C ASP A 134 -20.06 2.62 6.31
N SER A 135 -19.23 3.65 6.17
CA SER A 135 -17.80 3.59 6.49
C SER A 135 -17.50 3.52 7.99
N SER A 136 -18.53 3.65 8.86
CA SER A 136 -18.39 3.45 10.30
C SER A 136 -18.59 1.99 10.73
N ASP A 137 -19.25 1.16 9.90
CA ASP A 137 -19.44 -0.25 10.18
C ASP A 137 -18.20 -1.07 9.84
N MET A 138 -17.61 -1.68 10.86
CA MET A 138 -16.39 -2.49 10.73
C MET A 138 -16.58 -3.76 9.90
N ASN A 139 -17.78 -4.33 9.88
CA ASN A 139 -18.07 -5.52 9.07
C ASN A 139 -18.09 -5.12 7.58
N THR A 140 -18.80 -4.06 7.24
CA THR A 140 -18.82 -3.50 5.88
C THR A 140 -17.41 -3.16 5.40
N LEU A 141 -16.59 -2.50 6.22
CA LEU A 141 -15.19 -2.21 5.89
C LEU A 141 -14.38 -3.49 5.66
N ARG A 142 -14.63 -4.54 6.45
CA ARG A 142 -13.95 -5.83 6.29
C ARG A 142 -14.33 -6.51 4.99
N ASP A 143 -15.63 -6.58 4.68
CA ASP A 143 -16.16 -7.20 3.47
C ASP A 143 -15.62 -6.54 2.19
N VAL A 144 -15.65 -5.19 2.14
CA VAL A 144 -15.07 -4.42 1.03
C VAL A 144 -13.57 -4.67 0.89
N THR A 145 -12.84 -4.69 2.01
CA THR A 145 -11.40 -4.98 1.96
C THR A 145 -11.13 -6.37 1.42
N ASP A 146 -11.89 -7.38 1.89
CA ASP A 146 -11.72 -8.76 1.47
C ASP A 146 -12.10 -8.96 -0.01
N GLU A 147 -13.08 -8.21 -0.52
CA GLU A 147 -13.42 -8.19 -1.94
C GLU A 147 -12.26 -7.66 -2.79
N ILE A 148 -11.64 -6.53 -2.38
CA ILE A 148 -10.45 -5.98 -3.04
C ILE A 148 -9.31 -7.01 -3.01
N MET A 149 -9.05 -7.64 -1.86
CA MET A 149 -7.98 -8.62 -1.71
C MET A 149 -8.21 -9.87 -2.57
N ARG A 150 -9.46 -10.37 -2.63
CA ARG A 150 -9.83 -11.49 -3.52
C ARG A 150 -9.61 -11.15 -4.99
N LYS A 151 -9.89 -9.91 -5.39
CA LYS A 151 -9.62 -9.46 -6.76
C LYS A 151 -8.12 -9.44 -7.06
N ILE A 152 -7.30 -8.92 -6.16
CA ILE A 152 -5.84 -8.93 -6.30
C ILE A 152 -5.32 -10.37 -6.34
N GLN A 153 -5.83 -11.26 -5.48
CA GLN A 153 -5.47 -12.68 -5.47
C GLN A 153 -5.78 -13.37 -6.80
N SER A 154 -6.99 -13.17 -7.33
CA SER A 154 -7.40 -13.78 -8.60
C SER A 154 -6.54 -13.34 -9.78
N MET A 155 -6.01 -12.12 -9.75
CA MET A 155 -5.13 -11.57 -10.78
C MET A 155 -3.69 -12.02 -10.60
N SER A 156 -3.19 -12.10 -9.36
CA SER A 156 -1.78 -12.42 -9.06
C SER A 156 -1.51 -13.92 -9.01
N GLY A 157 -2.53 -14.74 -8.68
CA GLY A 157 -2.37 -16.16 -8.41
C GLY A 157 -1.62 -16.47 -7.12
N GLN A 158 -1.37 -15.47 -6.26
CA GLN A 158 -0.67 -15.68 -4.98
C GLN A 158 -1.52 -16.48 -3.99
N GLU A 159 -0.86 -17.31 -3.20
CA GLU A 159 -1.48 -17.93 -2.02
C GLU A 159 -1.92 -16.84 -1.04
N TYR A 160 -3.19 -16.88 -0.63
CA TYR A 160 -3.73 -15.94 0.36
C TYR A 160 -3.63 -16.50 1.78
N VAL A 161 -3.15 -15.68 2.70
CA VAL A 161 -3.00 -16.03 4.11
C VAL A 161 -3.81 -15.05 4.96
N ASP A 162 -4.86 -15.55 5.64
CA ASP A 162 -5.81 -14.72 6.41
C ASP A 162 -5.26 -14.30 7.78
N ILE A 163 -4.01 -13.83 7.81
CA ILE A 163 -3.42 -13.12 8.93
C ILE A 163 -2.71 -11.85 8.43
N TYR A 164 -2.48 -10.89 9.28
CA TYR A 164 -1.70 -9.71 8.90
C TYR A 164 -0.23 -10.06 8.71
N ALA A 165 0.39 -9.55 7.64
CA ALA A 165 1.81 -9.76 7.35
C ALA A 165 2.75 -9.29 8.48
N THR A 166 2.32 -8.33 9.30
CA THR A 166 3.07 -7.91 10.49
C THR A 166 3.14 -9.01 11.55
N LYS A 167 2.07 -9.81 11.71
CA LYS A 167 2.04 -10.95 12.63
C LYS A 167 3.01 -12.03 12.14
N ARG A 168 2.96 -12.38 10.85
CA ARG A 168 3.88 -13.39 10.28
C ARG A 168 5.34 -12.98 10.42
N LYS A 169 5.64 -11.69 10.29
CA LYS A 169 7.01 -11.17 10.50
C LYS A 169 7.49 -11.32 11.93
N SER A 170 6.62 -11.11 12.93
CA SER A 170 7.00 -11.33 14.32
C SER A 170 7.24 -12.81 14.62
N GLU A 171 6.40 -13.70 14.07
CA GLU A 171 6.59 -15.16 14.20
C GLU A 171 7.94 -15.61 13.62
N ILE A 172 8.30 -15.15 12.40
CA ILE A 172 9.59 -15.46 11.77
C ILE A 172 10.77 -14.95 12.63
N ALA A 173 10.65 -13.73 13.21
CA ALA A 173 11.71 -13.17 14.03
C ALA A 173 11.86 -13.86 15.40
N GLU A 174 10.84 -14.61 15.84
CA GLU A 174 10.88 -15.44 17.04
C GLU A 174 11.42 -16.86 16.77
N GLU A 175 11.36 -17.30 15.48
CA GLU A 175 11.88 -18.59 15.01
C GLU A 175 13.39 -18.56 14.69
N GLU A 176 14.01 -17.36 14.52
CA GLU A 176 15.45 -17.12 14.24
C GLU A 176 16.26 -16.90 15.54
#